data_9dd02e4b98479e5abfa1fb58b8f2f9ee
#
_entry.id   9dd02e4b98479e5abfa1fb58b8f2f9ee
#
_cell.length_a   1.000
_cell.length_b   1.000
_cell.length_c   1.000
_cell.angle_alpha   90.00
_cell.angle_beta   90.00
_cell.angle_gamma   90.00
#
_symmetry.space_group_name_H-M   'P 1'
#
loop_
_entity.id
_entity.type
_entity.pdbx_description
1 polymer ?
#
loop_
_entity_poly.entity_id
_entity_poly.type
_entity_poly.pdbx_seq_one_letter_code
_entity_poly.pdbx_strand_id
1 'polypeptide(L)' 'MPLINVKVIQGIFSPEQKTQIVERLTDAMVSIEGENMRQVTWCVLEEVKSGDWGIAGQCLTTEAVQELAAGAPATVA' A
#
# COMPACT_ATOMS: atom_id res chain seq x y z
N MET A 1 -13.79 13.88 8.85
CA MET A 1 -13.82 12.63 8.06
C MET A 1 -12.49 12.48 7.31
N PRO A 2 -11.52 11.68 7.83
CA PRO A 2 -10.29 11.43 7.09
C PRO A 2 -10.47 10.38 5.99
N LEU A 3 -9.73 10.55 4.91
CA LEU A 3 -9.56 9.54 3.86
C LEU A 3 -8.08 9.20 3.77
N ILE A 4 -7.77 7.92 3.95
CA ILE A 4 -6.43 7.39 3.74
C ILE A 4 -6.43 6.69 2.38
N ASN A 5 -5.56 7.10 1.49
CA ASN A 5 -5.41 6.47 0.18
C ASN A 5 -4.06 5.76 0.13
N VAL A 6 -4.10 4.44 -0.11
CA VAL A 6 -2.90 3.61 -0.21
C VAL A 6 -2.81 3.08 -1.63
N LYS A 7 -1.70 3.36 -2.28
CA LYS A 7 -1.41 2.77 -3.59
C LYS A 7 -0.28 1.76 -3.42
N VAL A 8 -0.50 0.57 -3.95
CA VAL A 8 0.50 -0.50 -3.94
C VAL A 8 0.62 -1.07 -5.35
N ILE A 9 1.76 -1.65 -5.64
CA ILE A 9 1.93 -2.29 -6.94
C ILE A 9 1.16 -3.62 -6.97
N GLN A 10 0.54 -3.92 -8.11
CA GLN A 10 -0.26 -5.13 -8.32
C GLN A 10 0.51 -6.40 -8.00
N GLY A 11 -0.14 -7.34 -7.33
CA GLY A 11 0.38 -8.69 -7.15
C GLY A 11 1.38 -8.90 -6.01
N ILE A 12 1.63 -7.86 -5.18
CA ILE A 12 2.58 -7.96 -4.07
C ILE A 12 1.91 -8.51 -2.81
N PHE A 13 0.70 -8.06 -2.53
CA PHE A 13 0.00 -8.42 -1.29
C PHE A 13 -1.14 -9.40 -1.54
N SER A 14 -1.28 -10.38 -0.64
CA SER A 14 -2.44 -11.27 -0.62
C SER A 14 -3.70 -10.52 -0.20
N PRO A 15 -4.91 -11.07 -0.44
CA PRO A 15 -6.15 -10.47 0.06
C PRO A 15 -6.13 -10.24 1.57
N GLU A 16 -5.57 -11.18 2.33
CA GLU A 16 -5.44 -11.08 3.79
C GLU A 16 -4.52 -9.93 4.20
N GLN A 17 -3.40 -9.77 3.48
CA GLN A 17 -2.47 -8.67 3.74
C GLN A 17 -3.10 -7.32 3.41
N LYS A 18 -3.87 -7.22 2.35
CA LYS A 18 -4.59 -6.00 1.99
C LYS A 18 -5.58 -5.60 3.10
N THR A 19 -6.31 -6.59 3.62
CA THR A 19 -7.22 -6.37 4.76
C THR A 19 -6.46 -5.86 5.97
N GLN A 20 -5.30 -6.46 6.29
CA GLN A 20 -4.45 -6.01 7.39
C GLN A 20 -3.95 -4.57 7.22
N ILE A 21 -3.57 -4.20 6.00
CA ILE A 21 -3.12 -2.83 5.70
C ILE A 21 -4.24 -1.84 6.01
N VAL A 22 -5.45 -2.11 5.50
CA VAL A 22 -6.61 -1.25 5.73
C VAL A 22 -6.94 -1.15 7.21
N GLU A 23 -6.96 -2.28 7.92
CA GLU A 23 -7.27 -2.33 9.36
C GLU A 23 -6.23 -1.55 10.19
N ARG A 24 -4.95 -1.80 9.96
CA ARG A 24 -3.87 -1.18 10.74
C ARG A 24 -3.77 0.32 10.48
N LEU A 25 -3.95 0.78 9.25
CA LEU A 25 -3.93 2.20 8.93
C LEU A 25 -5.15 2.91 9.55
N THR A 26 -6.31 2.26 9.50
CA THR A 26 -7.51 2.78 10.18
C THR A 26 -7.28 2.89 11.67
N ASP A 27 -6.73 1.85 12.30
CA ASP A 27 -6.43 1.86 13.74
C ASP A 27 -5.45 2.97 14.10
N ALA A 28 -4.43 3.19 13.28
CA ALA A 28 -3.45 4.25 13.52
C ALA A 28 -4.13 5.63 13.50
N MET A 29 -5.00 5.89 12.53
CA MET A 29 -5.74 7.14 12.45
C MET A 29 -6.69 7.30 13.66
N VAL A 30 -7.40 6.25 14.00
CA VAL A 30 -8.35 6.25 15.14
C VAL A 30 -7.62 6.50 16.46
N SER A 31 -6.39 6.01 16.61
CA SER A 31 -5.59 6.27 17.82
C SER A 31 -5.31 7.76 18.04
N ILE A 32 -5.37 8.55 16.98
CA ILE A 32 -5.15 9.99 17.03
C ILE A 32 -6.48 10.75 17.18
N GLU A 33 -7.48 10.37 16.37
CA GLU A 33 -8.75 11.13 16.27
C GLU A 33 -9.80 10.70 17.29
N GLY A 34 -9.67 9.50 17.87
CA GLY A 34 -10.62 8.94 18.83
C GLY A 34 -11.52 7.87 18.23
N GLU A 35 -11.95 6.94 19.06
CA GLU A 35 -12.71 5.74 18.64
C GLU A 35 -14.05 6.07 17.98
N ASN A 36 -14.69 7.17 18.40
CA ASN A 36 -15.98 7.59 17.83
C ASN A 36 -15.88 7.94 16.34
N MET A 37 -14.67 8.23 15.86
CA MET A 37 -14.42 8.59 14.45
C MET A 37 -14.20 7.38 13.55
N ARG A 38 -14.08 6.18 14.11
CA ARG A 38 -13.83 4.96 13.33
C ARG A 38 -14.87 4.77 12.23
N GLN A 39 -16.13 4.99 12.53
CA GLN A 39 -17.25 4.78 11.59
C GLN A 39 -17.21 5.72 10.37
N VAL A 40 -16.44 6.80 10.43
CA VAL A 40 -16.30 7.76 9.33
C VAL A 40 -14.85 7.90 8.87
N THR A 41 -13.99 6.99 9.28
CA THR A 41 -12.60 6.91 8.81
C THR A 41 -12.53 5.99 7.60
N TRP A 42 -12.14 6.56 6.49
CA TRP A 42 -12.06 5.83 5.21
C TRP A 42 -10.62 5.44 4.92
N CYS A 43 -10.44 4.24 4.42
CA CYS A 43 -9.16 3.77 3.89
C CYS A 43 -9.42 3.04 2.59
N VAL A 44 -8.81 3.53 1.52
CA VAL A 44 -8.94 2.95 0.19
C VAL A 44 -7.57 2.43 -0.23
N LEU A 45 -7.51 1.16 -0.63
CA LEU A 45 -6.30 0.55 -1.16
C LEU A 45 -6.52 0.31 -2.65
N GLU A 46 -5.62 0.86 -3.46
CA GLU A 46 -5.65 0.72 -4.91
C GLU A 46 -4.39 0.02 -5.40
N GLU A 47 -4.56 -0.95 -6.29
CA GLU A 47 -3.43 -1.59 -6.95
C GLU A 47 -3.08 -0.87 -8.24
N VAL A 48 -1.79 -0.52 -8.38
CA VAL A 48 -1.24 0.03 -9.61
C VAL A 48 -0.71 -1.13 -10.44
N LYS A 49 -1.06 -1.18 -11.71
CA LYS A 49 -0.65 -2.23 -12.64
C LYS A 49 0.88 -2.32 -12.69
N SER A 50 1.39 -3.57 -12.71
CA SER A 50 2.82 -3.85 -12.92
C SER A 50 3.33 -3.13 -14.17
N GLY A 51 4.42 -2.41 -14.03
CA GLY A 51 4.99 -1.60 -15.11
C GLY A 51 4.51 -0.15 -15.14
N ASP A 52 3.47 0.19 -14.35
CA ASP A 52 2.95 1.57 -14.29
C ASP A 52 3.43 2.34 -13.06
N TRP A 53 4.31 1.75 -12.26
CA TRP A 53 4.89 2.39 -11.08
C TRP A 53 6.26 2.97 -11.44
N GLY A 54 6.38 4.27 -11.43
CA GLY A 54 7.62 4.96 -11.80
C GLY A 54 8.43 5.41 -10.60
N ILE A 55 9.73 5.09 -10.61
CA ILE A 55 10.73 5.64 -9.68
C ILE A 55 11.86 6.23 -10.52
N ALA A 56 12.15 7.50 -10.32
CA ALA A 56 13.19 8.22 -11.05
C ALA A 56 13.05 8.07 -12.59
N GLY A 57 11.81 8.01 -13.07
CA GLY A 57 11.51 7.82 -14.49
C GLY A 57 11.59 6.37 -14.97
N GLN A 58 11.87 5.42 -14.07
CA GLN A 58 11.96 4.01 -14.41
C GLN A 58 10.69 3.30 -13.98
N CYS A 59 10.10 2.49 -14.86
CA CYS A 59 8.90 1.74 -14.56
C CYS A 59 9.25 0.45 -13.80
N LEU A 60 8.73 0.31 -12.59
CA LEU A 60 8.91 -0.89 -11.78
C LEU A 60 7.86 -1.93 -12.12
N THR A 61 8.30 -3.19 -12.13
CA THR A 61 7.41 -4.34 -12.29
C THR A 61 7.14 -5.00 -10.94
N THR A 62 6.08 -5.81 -10.88
CA THR A 62 5.78 -6.63 -9.71
C THR A 62 6.95 -7.55 -9.37
N GLU A 63 7.57 -8.15 -10.39
CA GLU A 63 8.70 -9.05 -10.21
C GLU A 63 9.90 -8.35 -9.57
N ALA A 64 10.18 -7.13 -9.99
CA ALA A 64 11.28 -6.33 -9.41
C ALA A 64 11.04 -6.03 -7.93
N VAL A 65 9.79 -5.73 -7.56
CA VAL A 65 9.42 -5.48 -6.16
C VAL A 65 9.50 -6.77 -5.34
N GLN A 66 9.09 -7.90 -5.90
CA GLN A 66 9.21 -9.20 -5.23
C GLN A 66 10.66 -9.56 -4.95
N GLU A 67 11.55 -9.31 -5.90
CA GLU A 67 13.00 -9.51 -5.72
C GLU A 67 13.54 -8.63 -4.60
N LEU A 68 13.13 -7.38 -4.56
CA LEU A 68 13.51 -6.45 -3.50
C LEU A 68 13.03 -6.94 -2.14
N ALA A 69 11.79 -7.40 -2.04
CA ALA A 69 11.21 -7.94 -0.81
C ALA A 69 11.92 -9.20 -0.35
N ALA A 70 12.50 -9.96 -1.27
CA ALA A 70 13.29 -11.16 -0.98
C ALA A 70 14.75 -10.84 -0.57
N GLY A 71 15.12 -9.56 -0.52
CA GLY A 71 16.43 -9.10 -0.08
C GLY A 71 17.42 -8.76 -1.19
N ALA A 72 16.99 -8.79 -2.46
CA ALA A 72 17.83 -8.35 -3.57
C ALA A 72 18.04 -6.84 -3.53
N PRO A 73 19.19 -6.31 -4.00
CA PRO A 73 19.38 -4.87 -4.10
C PRO A 73 18.35 -4.25 -5.04
N ALA A 74 17.87 -3.04 -4.72
CA ALA A 74 17.02 -2.29 -5.62
C ALA A 74 17.80 -1.93 -6.88
N THR A 75 17.43 -2.51 -8.02
CA THR A 75 17.93 -2.11 -9.32
C THR A 75 16.87 -1.24 -9.99
N VAL A 76 16.91 0.02 -9.67
CA VAL A 76 16.24 1.04 -10.49
C VAL A 76 17.32 1.50 -11.45
N ALA A 77 17.30 0.93 -12.61
CA ALA A 77 18.32 1.24 -13.62
C ALA A 77 18.10 2.64 -14.19
#